data_c8bf7355f82a3cbd56499a75f4b8868a
#
_entry.id   c8bf7355f82a3cbd56499a75f4b8868a
#
_cell.length_a   1.000
_cell.length_b   1.000
_cell.length_c   1.000
_cell.angle_alpha   90.00
_cell.angle_beta   90.00
_cell.angle_gamma   90.00
#
_symmetry.space_group_name_H-M   'P 1'
#
loop_
_entity.id
_entity.type
_entity.pdbx_description
1 polymer ?
#
loop_
_entity_poly.entity_id
_entity_poly.type
_entity_poly.pdbx_seq_one_letter_code
_entity_poly.pdbx_strand_id
1 'polypeptide(L)'
;LGWSRGLGDVYKRQALELMITRAKSRVAFGKPIAQQGVVMHAIAESRAEIEQARLLVLKTAHMMDTVGNKIARKEISMIKVVAPNMATRVIDRAIQIHGGGGVTSDFPLSYAYGYARALRLADGPDEVHNMSVAKLELRDKN
;
A
#
# COMPACT_ATOMS: atom_id res chain seq x y z
N LEU A 1 -6.69 11.83 -9.59
CA LEU A 1 -6.79 11.47 -8.15
C LEU A 1 -7.78 10.34 -7.88
N GLY A 2 -8.88 10.21 -8.66
CA GLY A 2 -9.89 9.18 -8.43
C GLY A 2 -9.44 7.76 -8.75
N TRP A 3 -8.69 7.56 -9.81
CA TRP A 3 -8.27 6.22 -10.25
C TRP A 3 -7.06 5.67 -9.48
N SER A 4 -6.15 6.52 -9.01
CA SER A 4 -5.06 6.08 -8.13
C SER A 4 -5.55 5.64 -6.75
N ARG A 5 -6.70 6.16 -6.29
CA ARG A 5 -7.36 5.71 -5.06
C ARG A 5 -7.99 4.32 -5.23
N GLY A 6 -8.74 4.11 -6.34
CA GLY A 6 -9.48 2.87 -6.58
C GLY A 6 -8.58 1.68 -6.85
N LEU A 7 -7.56 1.86 -7.69
CA LEU A 7 -6.66 0.77 -8.08
C LEU A 7 -5.72 0.35 -6.95
N GLY A 8 -5.18 1.31 -6.20
CA GLY A 8 -4.36 1.01 -5.02
C GLY A 8 -5.12 0.24 -3.95
N ASP A 9 -6.36 0.60 -3.69
CA ASP A 9 -7.23 -0.09 -2.73
C ASP A 9 -7.58 -1.51 -3.16
N VAL A 10 -7.91 -1.71 -4.43
CA VAL A 10 -8.24 -3.03 -4.98
C VAL A 10 -7.04 -3.96 -4.86
N TYR A 11 -5.87 -3.55 -5.32
CA TYR A 11 -4.67 -4.40 -5.33
C TYR A 11 -4.18 -4.76 -3.92
N LYS A 12 -4.19 -3.80 -2.97
CA LYS A 12 -3.73 -4.10 -1.60
C LYS A 12 -4.64 -5.05 -0.86
N ARG A 13 -5.98 -4.88 -0.99
CA ARG A 13 -6.96 -5.80 -0.39
C ARG A 13 -6.84 -7.18 -1.00
N GLN A 14 -6.78 -7.24 -2.33
CA GLN A 14 -6.61 -8.49 -3.05
C GLN A 14 -5.31 -9.20 -2.67
N ALA A 15 -4.20 -8.46 -2.53
CA ALA A 15 -2.92 -9.02 -2.11
C ALA A 15 -2.99 -9.63 -0.70
N LEU A 16 -3.62 -8.93 0.25
CA LEU A 16 -3.80 -9.45 1.60
C LEU A 16 -4.70 -10.69 1.63
N GLU A 17 -5.80 -10.68 0.89
CA GLU A 17 -6.70 -11.83 0.78
C GLU A 17 -6.00 -13.04 0.17
N LEU A 18 -5.24 -12.85 -0.90
CA LEU A 18 -4.42 -13.91 -1.52
C LEU A 18 -3.36 -14.44 -0.54
N MET A 19 -2.72 -13.56 0.20
CA MET A 19 -1.74 -13.92 1.23
C MET A 19 -2.36 -14.83 2.29
N ILE A 20 -3.53 -14.46 2.82
CA ILE A 20 -4.25 -15.23 3.83
C ILE A 20 -4.69 -16.58 3.28
N THR A 21 -5.27 -16.60 2.10
CA THR A 21 -5.71 -17.83 1.45
C THR A 21 -4.53 -18.78 1.23
N ARG A 22 -3.42 -18.29 0.72
CA ARG A 22 -2.21 -19.08 0.50
C ARG A 22 -1.64 -19.60 1.82
N ALA A 23 -1.59 -18.77 2.84
CA ALA A 23 -1.07 -19.16 4.16
C ALA A 23 -1.87 -20.30 4.78
N LYS A 24 -3.18 -20.29 4.61
CA LYS A 24 -4.05 -21.36 5.12
C LYS A 24 -3.96 -22.65 4.31
N SER A 25 -3.76 -22.57 3.01
CA SER A 25 -3.81 -23.73 2.09
C SER A 25 -2.47 -24.41 1.89
N ARG A 26 -1.37 -23.67 1.92
CA ARG A 26 -0.03 -24.22 1.72
C ARG A 26 0.45 -24.96 2.95
N VAL A 27 0.77 -26.23 2.78
CA VAL A 27 1.38 -27.07 3.83
C VAL A 27 2.87 -27.19 3.54
N ALA A 28 3.70 -26.89 4.53
CA ALA A 28 5.13 -27.09 4.51
C ALA A 28 5.59 -27.46 5.93
N PHE A 29 6.57 -28.36 6.03
CA PHE A 29 7.04 -28.87 7.31
C PHE A 29 5.94 -29.47 8.18
N GLY A 30 4.97 -30.16 7.51
CA GLY A 30 3.89 -30.89 8.17
C GLY A 30 2.72 -30.06 8.68
N LYS A 31 2.68 -28.76 8.43
CA LYS A 31 1.59 -27.87 8.87
C LYS A 31 1.32 -26.73 7.87
N PRO A 32 0.13 -26.12 7.92
CA PRO A 32 -0.12 -24.91 7.13
C PRO A 32 0.89 -23.82 7.48
N ILE A 33 1.37 -23.08 6.45
CA ILE A 33 2.37 -22.02 6.69
C ILE A 33 1.78 -20.86 7.48
N ALA A 34 0.46 -20.74 7.58
CA ALA A 34 -0.21 -19.80 8.47
C ALA A 34 0.22 -19.97 9.96
N GLN A 35 0.71 -21.12 10.33
CA GLN A 35 1.19 -21.43 11.68
C GLN A 35 2.67 -21.03 11.90
N GLN A 36 3.36 -20.57 10.86
CA GLN A 36 4.72 -20.05 10.98
C GLN A 36 4.69 -18.60 11.48
N GLY A 37 5.51 -18.31 12.47
CA GLY A 37 5.54 -16.97 13.09
C GLY A 37 5.87 -15.86 12.11
N VAL A 38 6.77 -16.09 11.15
CA VAL A 38 7.15 -15.12 10.13
C VAL A 38 5.98 -14.81 9.18
N VAL A 39 5.13 -15.79 8.87
CA VAL A 39 3.94 -15.62 8.04
C VAL A 39 2.88 -14.82 8.79
N MET A 40 2.65 -15.17 10.05
CA MET A 40 1.73 -14.45 10.95
C MET A 40 2.14 -12.97 11.08
N HIS A 41 3.43 -12.72 11.27
CA HIS A 41 3.97 -11.35 11.34
C HIS A 41 3.72 -10.58 10.05
N ALA A 42 3.99 -11.18 8.89
CA ALA A 42 3.76 -10.54 7.59
C ALA A 42 2.28 -10.16 7.38
N ILE A 43 1.36 -11.02 7.79
CA ILE A 43 -0.09 -10.75 7.70
C ILE A 43 -0.48 -9.59 8.62
N ALA A 44 -0.03 -9.62 9.87
CA ALA A 44 -0.34 -8.57 10.86
C ALA A 44 0.22 -7.22 10.44
N GLU A 45 1.46 -7.17 10.00
CA GLU A 45 2.14 -5.96 9.55
C GLU A 45 1.44 -5.37 8.31
N SER A 46 1.05 -6.23 7.37
CA SER A 46 0.30 -5.80 6.18
C SER A 46 -1.06 -5.21 6.54
N ARG A 47 -1.79 -5.83 7.46
CA ARG A 47 -3.07 -5.30 7.93
C ARG A 47 -2.90 -3.93 8.58
N ALA A 48 -1.91 -3.78 9.46
CA ALA A 48 -1.66 -2.52 10.15
C ALA A 48 -1.29 -1.40 9.16
N GLU A 49 -0.44 -1.68 8.19
CA GLU A 49 -0.04 -0.69 7.18
C GLU A 49 -1.21 -0.29 6.28
N ILE A 50 -2.07 -1.24 5.88
CA ILE A 50 -3.27 -0.96 5.11
C ILE A 50 -4.20 0.00 5.88
N GLU A 51 -4.44 -0.27 7.15
CA GLU A 51 -5.32 0.56 7.97
C GLU A 51 -4.75 1.97 8.19
N GLN A 52 -3.44 2.10 8.42
CA GLN A 52 -2.78 3.40 8.53
C GLN A 52 -2.94 4.24 7.26
N ALA A 53 -2.67 3.64 6.11
CA ALA A 53 -2.81 4.33 4.83
C ALA A 53 -4.28 4.69 4.54
N ARG A 54 -5.21 3.79 4.86
CA ARG A 54 -6.65 4.02 4.70
C ARG A 54 -7.12 5.22 5.52
N LEU A 55 -6.71 5.31 6.77
CA LEU A 55 -7.10 6.42 7.65
C LEU A 55 -6.57 7.75 7.12
N LEU A 56 -5.34 7.78 6.62
CA LEU A 56 -4.77 8.99 6.02
C LEU A 56 -5.54 9.39 4.75
N VAL A 57 -5.88 8.43 3.90
CA VAL A 57 -6.69 8.68 2.68
C VAL A 57 -8.07 9.22 3.05
N LEU A 58 -8.73 8.63 4.06
CA LEU A 58 -10.05 9.09 4.52
C LEU A 58 -9.99 10.51 5.10
N LYS A 59 -8.98 10.81 5.90
CA LYS A 59 -8.74 12.16 6.42
C LYS A 59 -8.57 13.16 5.28
N THR A 60 -7.76 12.82 4.28
CA THR A 60 -7.50 13.68 3.13
C THR A 60 -8.77 13.92 2.32
N ALA A 61 -9.55 12.87 2.06
CA ALA A 61 -10.82 12.97 1.35
C ALA A 61 -11.80 13.88 2.10
N HIS A 62 -11.90 13.73 3.41
CA HIS A 62 -12.74 14.59 4.25
C HIS A 62 -12.31 16.06 4.18
N MET A 63 -11.01 16.33 4.26
CA MET A 63 -10.47 17.69 4.14
C MET A 63 -10.75 18.28 2.76
N MET A 64 -10.61 17.51 1.69
CA MET A 64 -10.92 17.98 0.33
C MET A 64 -12.39 18.39 0.21
N ASP A 65 -13.30 17.67 0.86
CA ASP A 65 -14.74 17.95 0.82
C ASP A 65 -15.16 19.12 1.72
N THR A 66 -14.44 19.35 2.81
CA THR A 66 -14.81 20.37 3.82
C THR A 66 -14.06 21.68 3.69
N VAL A 67 -12.74 21.64 3.47
CA VAL A 67 -11.89 22.84 3.43
C VAL A 67 -11.24 23.09 2.07
N GLY A 68 -11.41 22.16 1.13
CA GLY A 68 -10.93 22.27 -0.25
C GLY A 68 -9.50 21.78 -0.45
N ASN A 69 -9.13 21.59 -1.71
CA ASN A 69 -7.87 21.00 -2.12
C ASN A 69 -6.65 21.86 -1.75
N LYS A 70 -6.81 23.18 -1.75
CA LYS A 70 -5.70 24.11 -1.44
C LYS A 70 -5.23 23.96 0.01
N ILE A 71 -6.16 23.82 0.96
CA ILE A 71 -5.84 23.62 2.38
C ILE A 71 -5.38 22.18 2.63
N ALA A 72 -5.98 21.20 1.93
CA ALA A 72 -5.62 19.78 2.05
C ALA A 72 -4.35 19.39 1.29
N ARG A 73 -3.62 20.34 0.72
CA ARG A 73 -2.50 20.06 -0.20
C ARG A 73 -1.37 19.25 0.45
N LYS A 74 -1.10 19.48 1.73
CA LYS A 74 -0.10 18.70 2.48
C LYS A 74 -0.51 17.24 2.59
N GLU A 75 -1.74 16.98 2.98
CA GLU A 75 -2.30 15.63 3.12
C GLU A 75 -2.38 14.91 1.76
N ILE A 76 -2.75 15.62 0.69
CA ILE A 76 -2.75 15.10 -0.67
C ILE A 76 -1.35 14.65 -1.08
N SER A 77 -0.32 15.45 -0.79
CA SER A 77 1.07 15.08 -1.07
C SER A 77 1.52 13.86 -0.24
N MET A 78 1.12 13.80 1.04
CA MET A 78 1.44 12.65 1.90
C MET A 78 0.85 11.34 1.38
N ILE A 79 -0.41 11.32 0.95
CA ILE A 79 -1.03 10.08 0.46
C ILE A 79 -0.41 9.59 -0.84
N LYS A 80 0.12 10.48 -1.66
CA LYS A 80 0.82 10.11 -2.91
C LYS A 80 2.12 9.36 -2.65
N VAL A 81 2.71 9.53 -1.48
CA VAL A 81 3.88 8.77 -1.03
C VAL A 81 3.46 7.53 -0.23
N VAL A 82 2.61 7.71 0.76
CA VAL A 82 2.26 6.67 1.73
C VAL A 82 1.50 5.51 1.08
N ALA A 83 0.49 5.78 0.26
CA ALA A 83 -0.36 4.74 -0.30
C ALA A 83 0.38 3.82 -1.29
N PRO A 84 1.11 4.32 -2.29
CA PRO A 84 1.85 3.44 -3.20
C PRO A 84 2.98 2.67 -2.50
N ASN A 85 3.68 3.28 -1.56
CA ASN A 85 4.72 2.61 -0.80
C ASN A 85 4.16 1.46 0.04
N MET A 86 3.05 1.69 0.72
CA MET A 86 2.35 0.65 1.46
C MET A 86 1.90 -0.49 0.53
N ALA A 87 1.29 -0.17 -0.60
CA ALA A 87 0.84 -1.17 -1.56
C ALA A 87 2.01 -2.03 -2.06
N THR A 88 3.15 -1.42 -2.37
CA THR A 88 4.35 -2.13 -2.80
C THR A 88 4.83 -3.12 -1.72
N ARG A 89 4.87 -2.70 -0.46
CA ARG A 89 5.30 -3.57 0.65
C ARG A 89 4.35 -4.75 0.89
N VAL A 90 3.04 -4.49 0.85
CA VAL A 90 2.03 -5.55 1.05
C VAL A 90 2.09 -6.58 -0.08
N ILE A 91 2.17 -6.12 -1.33
CA ILE A 91 2.27 -7.01 -2.49
C ILE A 91 3.58 -7.81 -2.45
N ASP A 92 4.69 -7.19 -2.06
CA ASP A 92 5.98 -7.86 -1.91
C ASP A 92 5.89 -9.03 -0.92
N ARG A 93 5.28 -8.80 0.24
CA ARG A 93 5.07 -9.86 1.25
C ARG A 93 4.17 -10.98 0.71
N ALA A 94 3.13 -10.63 -0.05
CA ALA A 94 2.25 -11.63 -0.67
C ALA A 94 3.02 -12.49 -1.68
N ILE A 95 3.88 -11.89 -2.50
CA ILE A 95 4.76 -12.61 -3.41
C ILE A 95 5.67 -13.57 -2.63
N GLN A 96 6.28 -13.11 -1.56
CA GLN A 96 7.17 -13.92 -0.74
C GLN A 96 6.46 -15.15 -0.17
N ILE A 97 5.23 -14.98 0.31
CA ILE A 97 4.43 -16.08 0.85
C ILE A 97 3.99 -17.07 -0.24
N HIS A 98 3.78 -16.61 -1.47
CA HIS A 98 3.47 -17.49 -2.60
C HIS A 98 4.71 -18.23 -3.12
N GLY A 99 5.91 -17.76 -2.81
CA GLY A 99 7.16 -18.31 -3.33
C GLY A 99 7.28 -18.08 -4.84
N GLY A 100 7.88 -19.04 -5.56
CA GLY A 100 8.08 -18.92 -7.01
C GLY A 100 6.82 -18.63 -7.80
N GLY A 101 5.66 -19.15 -7.38
CA GLY A 101 4.37 -18.86 -8.00
C GLY A 101 4.00 -17.38 -7.98
N GLY A 102 4.45 -16.66 -6.97
CA GLY A 102 4.15 -15.22 -6.81
C GLY A 102 4.73 -14.32 -7.91
N VAL A 103 5.77 -14.76 -8.61
CA VAL A 103 6.38 -14.01 -9.72
C VAL A 103 5.91 -14.49 -11.09
N THR A 104 4.99 -15.46 -11.12
CA THR A 104 4.40 -15.97 -12.36
C THR A 104 3.09 -15.27 -12.67
N SER A 105 2.56 -15.53 -13.87
CA SER A 105 1.23 -15.06 -14.27
C SER A 105 0.07 -15.87 -13.67
N ASP A 106 0.35 -16.91 -12.88
CA ASP A 106 -0.69 -17.70 -12.21
C ASP A 106 -1.44 -16.92 -11.13
N PHE A 107 -0.79 -15.89 -10.59
CA PHE A 107 -1.38 -14.98 -9.62
C PHE A 107 -1.22 -13.52 -10.11
N PRO A 108 -2.12 -12.60 -9.75
CA PRO A 108 -2.05 -11.21 -10.21
C PRO A 108 -0.99 -10.36 -9.48
N LEU A 109 -0.18 -10.98 -8.62
CA LEU A 109 0.74 -10.27 -7.72
C LEU A 109 1.91 -9.61 -8.46
N SER A 110 2.50 -10.31 -9.42
CA SER A 110 3.62 -9.78 -10.22
C SER A 110 3.21 -8.51 -10.99
N TYR A 111 2.08 -8.57 -11.66
CA TYR A 111 1.50 -7.43 -12.36
C TYR A 111 1.17 -6.27 -11.39
N ALA A 112 0.50 -6.60 -10.29
CA ALA A 112 0.13 -5.62 -9.27
C ALA A 112 1.37 -4.93 -8.66
N TYR A 113 2.45 -5.67 -8.45
CA TYR A 113 3.71 -5.13 -7.95
C TYR A 113 4.29 -4.08 -8.90
N GLY A 114 4.41 -4.41 -10.18
CA GLY A 114 4.91 -3.48 -11.19
C GLY A 114 4.06 -2.22 -11.27
N TYR A 115 2.75 -2.36 -11.23
CA TYR A 115 1.82 -1.25 -11.25
C TYR A 115 1.95 -0.36 -10.00
N ALA A 116 1.96 -0.95 -8.81
CA ALA A 116 2.12 -0.22 -7.55
C ALA A 116 3.48 0.51 -7.50
N ARG A 117 4.53 -0.13 -7.99
CA ARG A 117 5.87 0.48 -8.07
C ARG A 117 5.89 1.67 -9.02
N ALA A 118 5.17 1.59 -10.14
CA ALA A 118 5.05 2.69 -11.09
C ALA A 118 4.32 3.90 -10.50
N LEU A 119 3.35 3.70 -9.61
CA LEU A 119 2.63 4.78 -8.94
C LEU A 119 3.53 5.66 -8.06
N ARG A 120 4.68 5.16 -7.64
CA ARG A 120 5.68 5.95 -6.88
C ARG A 120 6.46 6.92 -7.76
N LEU A 121 6.32 6.81 -9.07
CA LEU A 121 6.98 7.66 -10.06
C LEU A 121 5.98 8.51 -10.86
N ALA A 122 4.73 8.05 -10.95
CA ALA A 122 3.68 8.71 -11.73
C ALA A 122 3.23 10.03 -11.08
N ASP A 123 2.96 11.04 -11.88
CA ASP A 123 2.54 12.38 -11.44
C ASP A 123 3.51 13.04 -10.46
N GLY A 124 4.77 12.70 -10.55
CA GLY A 124 5.86 13.13 -9.68
C GLY A 124 6.37 12.00 -8.80
N PRO A 125 7.69 11.86 -8.66
CA PRO A 125 8.29 10.86 -7.77
C PRO A 125 8.08 11.21 -6.30
N ASP A 126 8.28 10.23 -5.42
CA ASP A 126 8.14 10.38 -3.97
C ASP A 126 8.91 11.60 -3.43
N GLU A 127 10.08 11.86 -3.96
CA GLU A 127 10.96 12.97 -3.53
C GLU A 127 10.30 14.33 -3.76
N VAL A 128 9.57 14.51 -4.86
CA VAL A 128 8.85 15.75 -5.17
C VAL A 128 7.71 15.97 -4.17
N HIS A 129 6.95 14.94 -3.88
CA HIS A 129 5.84 15.01 -2.92
C HIS A 129 6.33 15.24 -1.48
N ASN A 130 7.41 14.56 -1.08
CA ASN A 130 8.05 14.76 0.22
C ASN A 130 8.59 16.19 0.38
N MET A 131 9.19 16.74 -0.67
CA MET A 131 9.65 18.13 -0.65
C MET A 131 8.48 19.11 -0.49
N SER A 132 7.35 18.85 -1.13
CA SER A 132 6.12 19.65 -0.97
C SER A 132 5.63 19.63 0.47
N VAL A 133 5.60 18.46 1.11
CA VAL A 133 5.21 18.31 2.52
C VAL A 133 6.15 19.12 3.42
N ALA A 134 7.45 18.95 3.24
CA ALA A 134 8.46 19.66 4.04
C ALA A 134 8.36 21.17 3.91
N LYS A 135 8.17 21.68 2.70
CA LYS A 135 8.02 23.13 2.47
C LYS A 135 6.79 23.69 3.17
N LEU A 136 5.67 22.96 3.16
CA LEU A 136 4.45 23.37 3.84
C LEU A 136 4.62 23.34 5.36
N GLU A 137 5.26 22.33 5.92
CA GLU A 137 5.58 22.27 7.36
C GLU A 137 6.47 23.42 7.80
N LEU A 138 7.50 23.72 7.04
CA LEU A 138 8.43 24.82 7.36
C LEU A 138 7.75 26.19 7.30
N ARG A 139 6.83 26.38 6.36
CA ARG A 139 6.07 27.64 6.24
C ARG A 139 5.09 27.82 7.40
N ASP A 140 4.41 26.76 7.82
CA ASP A 140 3.37 26.81 8.84
C ASP A 140 3.91 27.06 10.25
N LYS A 141 5.24 27.00 10.45
CA LYS A 141 5.90 27.23 11.74
C LYS A 141 6.44 28.67 11.91
N ASN A 142 6.25 29.52 10.94
CA ASN A 142 6.57 30.94 11.02
C ASN A 142 5.27 31.72 11.34
#